data_f5761ec7027027d9c6500beca159b6ba
#
_entry.id   f5761ec7027027d9c6500beca159b6ba
#
_cell.length_a   1.000
_cell.length_b   1.000
_cell.length_c   1.000
_cell.angle_alpha   90.00
_cell.angle_beta   90.00
_cell.angle_gamma   90.00
#
_symmetry.space_group_name_H-M   'P 1'
#
loop_
_entity.id
_entity.type
_entity.pdbx_description
1 polymer ?
#
loop_
_entity_poly.entity_id
_entity_poly.type
_entity_poly.pdbx_seq_one_letter_code
_entity_poly.pdbx_strand_id
1 'polypeptide(L)'
;MSLLPIMTYGAAVLRKVAQPVSEIDQELQRLIDDMAETMFSAPGVGLAAPQVGVSRRIMIITSLEDLEKRDFVALINPEIISTEGEEVAEEGCLSVPELRMEVPRAETVRVRALDRQGKPVEIKGAGLMARILQHEIDHLNGLLFIDRLSPAKRDMIKRKLRKERA
;
A
#
# COMPACT_ATOMS: atom_id res chain seq x y z
N MET A 1 2.89 -9.56 -19.05
CA MET A 1 2.96 -9.18 -17.64
C MET A 1 4.23 -9.71 -17.03
N SER A 2 4.82 -8.95 -16.13
CA SER A 2 6.10 -9.28 -15.52
C SER A 2 6.04 -9.15 -14.01
N LEU A 3 6.86 -9.95 -13.33
CA LEU A 3 7.05 -9.81 -11.89
C LEU A 3 8.08 -8.71 -11.63
N LEU A 4 7.78 -7.83 -10.69
CA LEU A 4 8.66 -6.75 -10.30
C LEU A 4 9.30 -7.07 -8.95
N PRO A 5 10.57 -6.70 -8.73
CA PRO A 5 11.19 -6.89 -7.40
C PRO A 5 10.46 -6.04 -6.36
N ILE A 6 10.22 -6.61 -5.19
CA ILE A 6 9.63 -5.86 -4.08
C ILE A 6 10.75 -5.23 -3.26
N MET A 7 10.69 -3.91 -3.12
CA MET A 7 11.65 -3.16 -2.28
C MET A 7 11.39 -3.44 -0.82
N THR A 8 12.44 -3.55 -0.03
CA THR A 8 12.32 -3.86 1.40
C THR A 8 12.87 -2.71 2.25
N TYR A 9 12.56 -2.76 3.53
CA TYR A 9 12.97 -1.74 4.50
C TYR A 9 14.44 -1.33 4.29
N GLY A 10 14.66 -0.04 4.22
CA GLY A 10 15.97 0.54 3.94
C GLY A 10 16.11 1.07 2.52
N ALA A 11 15.26 0.64 1.59
CA ALA A 11 15.27 1.19 0.23
C ALA A 11 14.76 2.64 0.27
N ALA A 12 15.52 3.56 -0.32
CA ALA A 12 15.20 5.00 -0.25
C ALA A 12 13.83 5.34 -0.83
N VAL A 13 13.40 4.63 -1.88
CA VAL A 13 12.12 4.89 -2.54
C VAL A 13 10.92 4.74 -1.59
N LEU A 14 11.04 3.90 -0.57
CA LEU A 14 9.96 3.68 0.40
C LEU A 14 9.74 4.87 1.33
N ARG A 15 10.71 5.79 1.42
CA ARG A 15 10.63 6.97 2.27
C ARG A 15 10.36 8.25 1.50
N LYS A 16 10.18 8.17 0.19
CA LYS A 16 9.86 9.33 -0.64
C LYS A 16 8.35 9.48 -0.76
N VAL A 17 7.92 10.74 -0.85
CA VAL A 17 6.53 11.03 -1.23
C VAL A 17 6.42 10.76 -2.73
N ALA A 18 5.52 9.89 -3.12
CA ALA A 18 5.35 9.50 -4.52
C ALA A 18 4.80 10.67 -5.35
N GLN A 19 5.18 10.72 -6.61
CA GLN A 19 4.78 11.78 -7.53
C GLN A 19 3.35 11.54 -8.07
N PRO A 20 2.53 12.59 -8.16
CA PRO A 20 1.22 12.46 -8.78
C PRO A 20 1.32 11.99 -10.22
N VAL A 21 0.34 11.22 -10.66
CA VAL A 21 0.23 10.77 -12.04
C VAL A 21 -0.49 11.86 -12.84
N SER A 22 0.13 12.29 -13.94
CA SER A 22 -0.45 13.33 -14.80
C SER A 22 -1.06 12.79 -16.09
N GLU A 23 -0.63 11.61 -16.53
CA GLU A 23 -1.13 11.01 -17.78
C GLU A 23 -1.54 9.55 -17.56
N ILE A 24 -2.71 9.21 -18.12
CA ILE A 24 -3.21 7.83 -18.13
C ILE A 24 -2.83 7.25 -19.49
N ASP A 25 -1.63 6.70 -19.59
CA ASP A 25 -1.09 6.17 -20.84
C ASP A 25 -0.91 4.66 -20.78
N GLN A 26 -0.37 4.09 -21.85
CA GLN A 26 -0.20 2.65 -21.97
C GLN A 26 0.89 2.11 -21.05
N GLU A 27 1.93 2.89 -20.81
CA GLU A 27 2.98 2.55 -19.86
C GLU A 27 2.41 2.39 -18.45
N LEU A 28 1.48 3.28 -18.07
CA LEU A 28 0.78 3.19 -16.79
C LEU A 28 -0.03 1.90 -16.70
N GLN A 29 -0.73 1.52 -17.78
CA GLN A 29 -1.52 0.28 -17.80
C GLN A 29 -0.63 -0.94 -17.60
N ARG A 30 0.53 -0.98 -18.25
CA ARG A 30 1.47 -2.08 -18.08
C ARG A 30 2.02 -2.16 -16.66
N LEU A 31 2.33 -1.01 -16.08
CA LEU A 31 2.78 -0.97 -14.69
C LEU A 31 1.73 -1.52 -13.74
N ILE A 32 0.46 -1.13 -13.93
CA ILE A 32 -0.66 -1.63 -13.11
C ILE A 32 -0.77 -3.15 -13.24
N ASP A 33 -0.70 -3.68 -14.44
CA ASP A 33 -0.78 -5.12 -14.66
C ASP A 33 0.40 -5.87 -14.05
N ASP A 34 1.61 -5.31 -14.15
CA ASP A 34 2.81 -5.89 -13.53
C ASP A 34 2.73 -5.85 -12.01
N MET A 35 2.19 -4.78 -11.45
CA MET A 35 1.96 -4.66 -10.01
C MET A 35 0.96 -5.72 -9.54
N ALA A 36 -0.12 -5.93 -10.29
CA ALA A 36 -1.13 -6.93 -9.95
C ALA A 36 -0.53 -8.34 -9.94
N GLU A 37 0.23 -8.69 -10.97
CA GLU A 37 0.89 -10.00 -11.02
C GLU A 37 1.86 -10.18 -9.86
N THR A 38 2.64 -9.15 -9.55
CA THR A 38 3.58 -9.16 -8.43
C THR A 38 2.85 -9.35 -7.10
N MET A 39 1.76 -8.61 -6.89
CA MET A 39 0.94 -8.72 -5.67
C MET A 39 0.39 -10.13 -5.47
N PHE A 40 -0.22 -10.71 -6.52
CA PHE A 40 -0.81 -12.04 -6.43
C PHE A 40 0.24 -13.14 -6.24
N SER A 41 1.42 -12.93 -6.80
CA SER A 41 2.52 -13.91 -6.68
C SER A 41 3.17 -13.91 -5.30
N ALA A 42 3.18 -12.75 -4.62
CA ALA A 42 3.86 -12.59 -3.32
C ALA A 42 3.41 -13.56 -2.20
N PRO A 43 2.11 -13.94 -1.93
CA PRO A 43 0.86 -13.25 -2.22
C PRO A 43 0.59 -12.09 -1.27
N GLY A 44 -0.12 -11.10 -1.75
CA GLY A 44 -0.52 -9.95 -0.96
C GLY A 44 -1.94 -9.52 -1.27
N VAL A 45 -2.46 -8.57 -0.48
CA VAL A 45 -3.82 -8.04 -0.64
C VAL A 45 -3.83 -6.60 -1.13
N GLY A 46 -2.68 -5.94 -1.11
CA GLY A 46 -2.51 -4.59 -1.61
C GLY A 46 -1.05 -4.36 -1.98
N LEU A 47 -0.81 -3.39 -2.84
CA LEU A 47 0.54 -3.03 -3.25
C LEU A 47 0.56 -1.59 -3.76
N ALA A 48 1.55 -0.81 -3.33
CA ALA A 48 1.76 0.55 -3.80
C ALA A 48 3.00 0.60 -4.71
N ALA A 49 2.99 1.48 -5.70
CA ALA A 49 4.07 1.57 -6.67
C ALA A 49 5.47 1.75 -6.05
N PRO A 50 5.65 2.56 -4.99
CA PRO A 50 6.98 2.64 -4.35
C PRO A 50 7.53 1.29 -3.90
N GLN A 51 6.68 0.34 -3.56
CA GLN A 51 7.12 -0.99 -3.14
C GLN A 51 7.76 -1.80 -4.28
N VAL A 52 7.55 -1.39 -5.52
CA VAL A 52 8.22 -1.99 -6.68
C VAL A 52 9.21 -1.01 -7.33
N GLY A 53 9.63 -0.01 -6.57
CA GLY A 53 10.67 0.91 -7.00
C GLY A 53 10.20 2.09 -7.85
N VAL A 54 8.90 2.29 -7.98
CA VAL A 54 8.32 3.34 -8.82
C VAL A 54 7.67 4.41 -7.93
N SER A 55 8.23 5.62 -7.92
CA SER A 55 7.75 6.71 -7.07
C SER A 55 6.59 7.46 -7.74
N ARG A 56 5.46 6.76 -7.92
CA ARG A 56 4.23 7.30 -8.51
C ARG A 56 3.05 6.95 -7.63
N ARG A 57 2.04 7.82 -7.61
CA ARG A 57 0.88 7.67 -6.73
C ARG A 57 -0.14 6.69 -7.34
N ILE A 58 0.24 5.42 -7.33
CA ILE A 58 -0.57 4.31 -7.83
C ILE A 58 -0.59 3.22 -6.76
N MET A 59 -1.77 2.68 -6.50
CA MET A 59 -1.90 1.52 -5.63
C MET A 59 -2.93 0.55 -6.21
N ILE A 60 -2.82 -0.70 -5.84
CA ILE A 60 -3.79 -1.73 -6.21
C ILE A 60 -4.24 -2.47 -4.96
N ILE A 61 -5.46 -2.95 -4.98
CA ILE A 61 -6.06 -3.72 -3.89
C ILE A 61 -6.80 -4.90 -4.50
N THR A 62 -6.60 -6.09 -3.94
CA THR A 62 -7.35 -7.27 -4.36
C THR A 62 -8.81 -7.14 -3.93
N SER A 63 -9.71 -7.78 -4.68
CA SER A 63 -11.09 -7.92 -4.25
C SER A 63 -11.15 -8.88 -3.07
N LEU A 64 -11.70 -8.42 -1.94
CA LEU A 64 -11.83 -9.25 -0.74
C LEU A 64 -13.03 -10.18 -0.78
N GLU A 65 -13.92 -10.03 -1.77
CA GLU A 65 -15.10 -10.89 -1.90
C GLU A 65 -14.71 -12.31 -2.32
N ASP A 66 -13.74 -12.45 -3.22
CA ASP A 66 -13.29 -13.76 -3.68
C ASP A 66 -11.81 -13.67 -4.07
N LEU A 67 -10.94 -14.07 -3.17
CA LEU A 67 -9.49 -14.00 -3.38
C LEU A 67 -8.99 -14.92 -4.50
N GLU A 68 -9.74 -15.98 -4.80
CA GLU A 68 -9.34 -16.93 -5.85
C GLU A 68 -9.50 -16.37 -7.26
N LYS A 69 -10.41 -15.42 -7.46
CA LYS A 69 -10.63 -14.81 -8.76
C LYS A 69 -9.51 -13.89 -9.22
N ARG A 70 -8.64 -13.47 -8.32
CA ARG A 70 -7.56 -12.54 -8.62
C ARG A 70 -8.02 -11.23 -9.24
N ASP A 71 -9.21 -10.77 -8.84
CA ASP A 71 -9.70 -9.46 -9.24
C ASP A 71 -9.05 -8.38 -8.38
N PHE A 72 -8.82 -7.24 -8.98
CA PHE A 72 -8.21 -6.13 -8.26
C PHE A 72 -8.75 -4.79 -8.78
N VAL A 73 -8.55 -3.76 -7.97
CA VAL A 73 -8.88 -2.37 -8.30
C VAL A 73 -7.59 -1.57 -8.26
N ALA A 74 -7.37 -0.75 -9.29
CA ALA A 74 -6.26 0.20 -9.30
C ALA A 74 -6.78 1.57 -8.94
N LEU A 75 -6.06 2.27 -8.05
CA LEU A 75 -6.39 3.62 -7.63
C LEU A 75 -5.22 4.54 -7.93
N ILE A 76 -5.49 5.60 -8.66
CA ILE A 76 -4.49 6.57 -9.11
C ILE A 76 -4.73 7.88 -8.38
N ASN A 77 -3.68 8.47 -7.82
CA ASN A 77 -3.74 9.70 -7.03
C ASN A 77 -4.77 9.60 -5.90
N PRO A 78 -4.75 8.53 -5.09
CA PRO A 78 -5.75 8.36 -4.03
C PRO A 78 -5.54 9.38 -2.92
N GLU A 79 -6.66 9.79 -2.32
CA GLU A 79 -6.69 10.77 -1.25
C GLU A 79 -7.74 10.36 -0.23
N ILE A 80 -7.38 10.32 1.05
CA ILE A 80 -8.33 10.06 2.12
C ILE A 80 -9.11 11.35 2.37
N ILE A 81 -10.43 11.29 2.21
CA ILE A 81 -11.29 12.46 2.40
C ILE A 81 -12.03 12.45 3.73
N SER A 82 -12.19 11.31 4.37
CA SER A 82 -12.74 11.24 5.73
C SER A 82 -12.38 9.93 6.41
N THR A 83 -12.32 9.95 7.73
CA THR A 83 -12.07 8.77 8.55
C THR A 83 -13.02 8.77 9.73
N GLU A 84 -13.38 7.57 10.22
CA GLU A 84 -14.21 7.42 11.42
C GLU A 84 -13.71 6.24 12.23
N GLY A 85 -13.77 6.40 13.56
CA GLY A 85 -13.45 5.34 14.50
C GLY A 85 -11.97 4.97 14.53
N GLU A 86 -11.65 3.97 15.33
CA GLU A 86 -10.32 3.44 15.47
C GLU A 86 -10.39 1.95 15.74
N GLU A 87 -9.52 1.20 15.11
CA GLU A 87 -9.41 -0.24 15.31
C GLU A 87 -7.94 -0.62 15.39
N VAL A 88 -7.59 -1.42 16.40
CA VAL A 88 -6.23 -1.94 16.52
C VAL A 88 -6.26 -3.38 16.04
N ALA A 89 -5.43 -3.70 15.07
CA ALA A 89 -5.32 -5.04 14.52
C ALA A 89 -3.92 -5.29 14.00
N GLU A 90 -3.59 -6.55 13.82
CA GLU A 90 -2.28 -6.96 13.34
C GLU A 90 -2.11 -6.63 11.87
N GLU A 91 -0.97 -6.06 11.51
CA GLU A 91 -0.57 -5.76 10.15
C GLU A 91 0.79 -6.32 9.84
N GLY A 92 0.96 -6.72 8.56
CA GLY A 92 2.26 -7.03 8.00
C GLY A 92 2.42 -6.29 6.70
N CYS A 93 3.59 -6.36 6.09
CA CYS A 93 3.89 -5.66 4.85
C CYS A 93 4.92 -6.45 4.04
N LEU A 94 4.71 -6.55 2.73
CA LEU A 94 5.66 -7.22 1.83
C LEU A 94 7.04 -6.57 1.86
N SER A 95 7.10 -5.27 2.15
CA SER A 95 8.36 -4.52 2.25
C SER A 95 9.05 -4.65 3.61
N VAL A 96 8.37 -5.22 4.61
CA VAL A 96 8.94 -5.51 5.93
C VAL A 96 8.61 -6.97 6.25
N PRO A 97 9.26 -7.92 5.55
CA PRO A 97 8.88 -9.33 5.65
C PRO A 97 9.11 -9.88 7.06
N GLU A 98 8.28 -10.85 7.42
CA GLU A 98 8.33 -11.57 8.68
C GLU A 98 8.04 -10.74 9.94
N LEU A 99 7.68 -9.48 9.78
CA LEU A 99 7.28 -8.62 10.89
C LEU A 99 5.77 -8.39 10.84
N ARG A 100 5.10 -8.70 11.96
CA ARG A 100 3.67 -8.41 12.15
C ARG A 100 3.50 -7.74 13.50
N MET A 101 2.76 -6.63 13.52
CA MET A 101 2.55 -5.83 14.72
C MET A 101 1.12 -5.33 14.76
N GLU A 102 0.59 -5.11 15.96
CA GLU A 102 -0.70 -4.43 16.10
C GLU A 102 -0.54 -2.94 15.79
N VAL A 103 -1.38 -2.44 14.90
CA VAL A 103 -1.33 -1.06 14.42
C VAL A 103 -2.72 -0.41 14.56
N PRO A 104 -2.80 0.78 15.18
CA PRO A 104 -4.07 1.51 15.21
C PRO A 104 -4.32 2.16 13.85
N ARG A 105 -5.55 2.01 13.36
CA ARG A 105 -6.00 2.60 12.10
C ARG A 105 -7.45 3.06 12.26
N ALA A 106 -7.88 3.96 11.38
CA ALA A 106 -9.30 4.31 11.33
C ALA A 106 -10.10 3.06 10.94
N GLU A 107 -11.27 2.89 11.56
CA GLU A 107 -12.15 1.74 11.28
C GLU A 107 -12.83 1.88 9.93
N THR A 108 -13.19 3.11 9.54
CA THR A 108 -13.84 3.41 8.27
C THR A 108 -13.13 4.57 7.59
N VAL A 109 -12.95 4.48 6.28
CA VAL A 109 -12.34 5.55 5.48
C VAL A 109 -13.12 5.74 4.19
N ARG A 110 -13.08 6.99 3.70
CA ARG A 110 -13.54 7.33 2.35
C ARG A 110 -12.35 7.83 1.57
N VAL A 111 -12.15 7.27 0.38
CA VAL A 111 -11.02 7.58 -0.48
C VAL A 111 -11.53 8.05 -1.83
N ARG A 112 -10.98 9.16 -2.30
CA ARG A 112 -11.21 9.65 -3.68
C ARG A 112 -9.99 9.35 -4.50
N ALA A 113 -10.18 8.87 -5.72
CA ALA A 113 -9.08 8.54 -6.61
C ALA A 113 -9.55 8.58 -8.06
N LEU A 114 -8.63 8.28 -8.97
CA LEU A 114 -8.98 7.99 -10.36
C LEU A 114 -8.85 6.48 -10.57
N ASP A 115 -9.73 5.91 -11.40
CA ASP A 115 -9.57 4.53 -11.80
C ASP A 115 -8.53 4.42 -12.93
N ARG A 116 -8.26 3.20 -13.42
CA ARG A 116 -7.23 3.01 -14.44
C ARG A 116 -7.58 3.60 -15.80
N GLN A 117 -8.82 4.03 -16.01
CA GLN A 117 -9.24 4.77 -17.20
C GLN A 117 -9.22 6.28 -16.99
N GLY A 118 -8.84 6.74 -15.79
CA GLY A 118 -8.77 8.14 -15.46
C GLY A 118 -10.10 8.75 -15.00
N LYS A 119 -11.09 7.92 -14.69
CA LYS A 119 -12.39 8.39 -14.19
C LYS A 119 -12.37 8.56 -12.68
N PRO A 120 -12.96 9.65 -12.16
CA PRO A 120 -13.06 9.83 -10.71
C PRO A 120 -13.90 8.71 -10.07
N VAL A 121 -13.39 8.17 -8.97
CA VAL A 121 -14.09 7.17 -8.16
C VAL A 121 -13.97 7.51 -6.69
N GLU A 122 -14.95 7.06 -5.91
CA GLU A 122 -14.92 7.20 -4.47
C GLU A 122 -15.19 5.82 -3.86
N ILE A 123 -14.34 5.43 -2.91
CA ILE A 123 -14.44 4.14 -2.24
C ILE A 123 -14.63 4.39 -0.75
N LYS A 124 -15.65 3.76 -0.18
CA LYS A 124 -15.84 3.72 1.27
C LYS A 124 -15.45 2.34 1.74
N GLY A 125 -14.43 2.25 2.59
CA GLY A 125 -13.96 1.00 3.16
C GLY A 125 -14.17 0.93 4.64
N ALA A 126 -14.43 -0.26 5.16
CA ALA A 126 -14.54 -0.53 6.59
C ALA A 126 -13.74 -1.77 6.92
N GLY A 127 -13.30 -1.91 8.18
CA GLY A 127 -12.57 -3.08 8.63
C GLY A 127 -11.28 -3.31 7.84
N LEU A 128 -11.09 -4.50 7.32
CA LEU A 128 -9.88 -4.87 6.58
C LEU A 128 -9.66 -3.98 5.34
N MET A 129 -10.72 -3.68 4.60
CA MET A 129 -10.61 -2.80 3.43
C MET A 129 -10.11 -1.41 3.82
N ALA A 130 -10.63 -0.84 4.92
CA ALA A 130 -10.18 0.46 5.41
C ALA A 130 -8.70 0.40 5.80
N ARG A 131 -8.27 -0.68 6.42
CA ARG A 131 -6.87 -0.88 6.81
C ARG A 131 -5.95 -0.95 5.61
N ILE A 132 -6.32 -1.71 4.60
CA ILE A 132 -5.54 -1.84 3.36
C ILE A 132 -5.42 -0.48 2.65
N LEU A 133 -6.53 0.25 2.52
CA LEU A 133 -6.52 1.57 1.90
C LEU A 133 -5.55 2.52 2.60
N GLN A 134 -5.58 2.56 3.93
CA GLN A 134 -4.70 3.42 4.71
C GLN A 134 -3.24 2.98 4.60
N HIS A 135 -2.99 1.68 4.66
CA HIS A 135 -1.65 1.12 4.59
C HIS A 135 -0.98 1.48 3.25
N GLU A 136 -1.68 1.28 2.14
CA GLU A 136 -1.11 1.57 0.82
C GLU A 136 -0.96 3.07 0.56
N ILE A 137 -1.90 3.89 1.02
CA ILE A 137 -1.77 5.35 0.91
C ILE A 137 -0.57 5.85 1.73
N ASP A 138 -0.32 5.25 2.90
CA ASP A 138 0.88 5.57 3.68
C ASP A 138 2.15 5.35 2.86
N HIS A 139 2.24 4.25 2.11
CA HIS A 139 3.39 4.02 1.23
C HIS A 139 3.58 5.14 0.21
N LEU A 140 2.49 5.69 -0.32
CA LEU A 140 2.56 6.80 -1.28
C LEU A 140 3.06 8.09 -0.62
N ASN A 141 2.97 8.17 0.71
CA ASN A 141 3.44 9.31 1.48
C ASN A 141 4.80 9.04 2.16
N GLY A 142 5.45 7.95 1.81
CA GLY A 142 6.78 7.60 2.35
C GLY A 142 6.73 7.02 3.75
N LEU A 143 5.58 6.49 4.17
CA LEU A 143 5.37 5.92 5.50
C LEU A 143 5.24 4.41 5.44
N LEU A 144 5.74 3.74 6.47
CA LEU A 144 5.57 2.31 6.69
C LEU A 144 4.69 2.10 7.92
N PHE A 145 4.10 0.91 8.06
CA PHE A 145 3.20 0.65 9.19
C PHE A 145 3.90 0.82 10.55
N ILE A 146 5.21 0.59 10.61
CA ILE A 146 5.98 0.76 11.84
C ILE A 146 5.98 2.22 12.32
N ASP A 147 5.75 3.18 11.43
CA ASP A 147 5.67 4.60 11.79
C ASP A 147 4.39 4.93 12.56
N ARG A 148 3.42 4.03 12.55
CA ARG A 148 2.16 4.18 13.30
C ARG A 148 2.25 3.62 14.72
N LEU A 149 3.36 3.00 15.08
CA LEU A 149 3.59 2.46 16.41
C LEU A 149 3.98 3.56 17.39
N SER A 150 3.90 3.26 18.69
CA SER A 150 4.41 4.20 19.71
C SER A 150 5.90 4.47 19.48
N PRO A 151 6.42 5.64 19.88
CA PRO A 151 7.85 5.95 19.68
C PRO A 151 8.80 4.88 20.20
N ALA A 152 8.50 4.31 21.38
CA ALA A 152 9.35 3.27 21.97
C ALA A 152 9.36 1.99 21.14
N LYS A 153 8.16 1.52 20.70
CA LYS A 153 8.04 0.32 19.87
C LYS A 153 8.68 0.54 18.50
N ARG A 154 8.45 1.71 17.91
CA ARG A 154 9.02 2.08 16.61
C ARG A 154 10.54 2.03 16.66
N ASP A 155 11.15 2.64 17.66
CA ASP A 155 12.60 2.70 17.78
C ASP A 155 13.20 1.31 17.98
N MET A 156 12.55 0.47 18.79
CA MET A 156 12.98 -0.90 19.03
C MET A 156 12.95 -1.72 17.73
N ILE A 157 11.87 -1.61 16.96
CA ILE A 157 11.71 -2.33 15.70
C ILE A 157 12.73 -1.84 14.67
N LYS A 158 12.94 -0.52 14.56
CA LYS A 158 13.92 0.04 13.64
C LYS A 158 15.34 -0.45 13.94
N ARG A 159 15.69 -0.58 15.20
CA ARG A 159 16.99 -1.12 15.61
C ARG A 159 17.11 -2.59 15.20
N LYS A 160 16.07 -3.38 15.44
CA LYS A 160 16.03 -4.79 15.05
C LYS A 160 16.20 -4.96 13.55
N LEU A 161 15.49 -4.19 12.75
CA LEU A 161 15.56 -4.26 11.30
C LEU A 161 16.93 -3.87 10.75
N ARG A 162 17.57 -2.86 11.35
CA ARG A 162 18.93 -2.48 10.95
C ARG A 162 19.94 -3.59 11.26
N LYS A 163 19.76 -4.28 12.38
CA LYS A 163 20.62 -5.38 12.79
C LYS A 163 20.52 -6.57 11.82
N GLU A 164 19.29 -6.89 11.39
CA GLU A 164 19.05 -7.98 10.45
C GLU A 164 19.58 -7.70 9.05
N ARG A 165 19.69 -6.42 8.68
CA ARG A 165 20.23 -6.00 7.39
C ARG A 165 21.75 -5.97 7.33
N ALA A 166 22.40 -5.90 8.47
CA ALA A 166 23.85 -5.76 8.54
C ALA A 166 24.60 -7.03 8.12
#